data_dc606dd091c388684160432feb72dba5
#
_entry.id   dc606dd091c388684160432feb72dba5
#
_cell.length_a   1.000
_cell.length_b   1.000
_cell.length_c   1.000
_cell.angle_alpha   90.00
_cell.angle_beta   90.00
_cell.angle_gamma   90.00
#
_symmetry.space_group_name_H-M   'P 1'
#
loop_
_entity.id
_entity.type
_entity.pdbx_description
1 polymer ?
#
loop_
_entity_poly.entity_id
_entity_poly.type
_entity_poly.pdbx_seq_one_letter_code
_entity_poly.pdbx_strand_id
1 'polypeptide(L)'
;MLATQARREVLRRKLARDRFKRMAKKPLALKIIPLLFAWGAATSLARAADCDRECLRGFLTQYLSPMAAHNPDALPLASNVRFTEDAKEIKLGDGLWKNVSKIATYRQDILDVRQGMAASQVIVEEAGTPMMLVLRLRIADKRISEIETQVTRNRSDGAIFNINAIQTPSRAMNLVPERAQLNSREEAAKIAQSYPAGLKVGSFVEVDAPFAPDAYRLENGSIMAGPGCSRPGCENIKAQSIIKHPAITTRVAAVDEELGIVLLRMNFGDTGSYGQGNALIVWEAFKVYGGQIHAVEAFRKVMPASMGSGWD
;
A
#
# COMPACT_ATOMS: atom_id res chain seq x y z
N MET A 1 -68.64 -22.63 3.22
CA MET A 1 -67.38 -22.30 2.52
C MET A 1 -66.27 -23.35 2.65
N LEU A 2 -66.28 -24.24 3.61
CA LEU A 2 -65.22 -25.25 3.86
C LEU A 2 -65.23 -26.49 2.92
N ALA A 3 -66.37 -26.84 2.34
CA ALA A 3 -66.50 -28.01 1.45
C ALA A 3 -65.90 -27.82 0.03
N THR A 4 -65.76 -26.59 -0.41
CA THR A 4 -65.25 -26.26 -1.76
C THR A 4 -63.72 -26.25 -1.82
N GLN A 5 -63.05 -25.96 -0.71
CA GLN A 5 -61.58 -25.97 -0.63
C GLN A 5 -61.05 -27.40 -0.60
N ALA A 6 -61.68 -28.29 0.14
CA ALA A 6 -61.28 -29.70 0.21
C ALA A 6 -61.37 -30.44 -1.14
N ARG A 7 -62.38 -30.12 -1.95
CA ARG A 7 -62.51 -30.70 -3.31
C ARG A 7 -61.41 -30.23 -4.27
N ARG A 8 -60.92 -28.99 -4.15
CA ARG A 8 -59.85 -28.44 -5.00
C ARG A 8 -58.49 -29.05 -4.66
N GLU A 9 -58.26 -29.36 -3.39
CA GLU A 9 -57.02 -29.98 -2.92
C GLU A 9 -56.90 -31.42 -3.41
N VAL A 10 -57.94 -32.22 -3.35
CA VAL A 10 -58.02 -33.61 -3.85
C VAL A 10 -57.78 -33.65 -5.35
N LEU A 11 -58.35 -32.73 -6.11
CA LEU A 11 -58.18 -32.63 -7.58
C LEU A 11 -56.74 -32.33 -7.97
N ARG A 12 -56.11 -31.42 -7.24
CA ARG A 12 -54.69 -31.06 -7.46
C ARG A 12 -53.75 -32.24 -7.21
N ARG A 13 -54.01 -33.01 -6.16
CA ARG A 13 -53.19 -34.20 -5.84
C ARG A 13 -53.37 -35.32 -6.89
N LYS A 14 -54.55 -35.47 -7.46
CA LYS A 14 -54.79 -36.45 -8.51
C LYS A 14 -54.11 -36.06 -9.83
N LEU A 15 -54.14 -34.80 -10.23
CA LEU A 15 -53.46 -34.29 -11.42
C LEU A 15 -51.94 -34.37 -11.31
N ALA A 16 -51.39 -34.15 -10.12
CA ALA A 16 -49.94 -34.30 -9.87
C ALA A 16 -49.49 -35.76 -10.01
N ARG A 17 -50.29 -36.71 -9.52
CA ARG A 17 -49.95 -38.13 -9.61
C ARG A 17 -50.02 -38.65 -11.06
N ASP A 18 -50.93 -38.18 -11.87
CA ASP A 18 -51.05 -38.60 -13.26
C ASP A 18 -49.95 -38.00 -14.16
N ARG A 19 -49.45 -36.82 -13.81
CA ARG A 19 -48.27 -36.20 -14.47
C ARG A 19 -47.02 -37.03 -14.20
N PHE A 20 -46.84 -37.53 -12.98
CA PHE A 20 -45.68 -38.34 -12.61
C PHE A 20 -45.67 -39.74 -13.27
N LYS A 21 -46.84 -40.32 -13.50
CA LYS A 21 -46.95 -41.64 -14.18
C LYS A 21 -46.71 -41.56 -15.70
N ARG A 22 -46.88 -40.40 -16.35
CA ARG A 22 -46.61 -40.24 -17.76
C ARG A 22 -45.15 -39.98 -18.11
N MET A 23 -44.33 -39.60 -17.13
CA MET A 23 -42.89 -39.39 -17.34
C MET A 23 -42.05 -40.67 -17.18
N ALA A 24 -42.63 -41.77 -16.71
CA ALA A 24 -41.92 -42.99 -16.40
C ALA A 24 -41.90 -44.03 -17.53
N LYS A 25 -42.34 -43.70 -18.75
CA LYS A 25 -42.39 -44.67 -19.88
C LYS A 25 -41.77 -44.13 -21.16
N LYS A 26 -40.46 -43.81 -21.15
CA LYS A 26 -39.65 -43.81 -22.38
C LYS A 26 -38.23 -44.29 -22.02
N PRO A 27 -37.80 -45.46 -22.47
CA PRO A 27 -36.38 -45.80 -22.39
C PRO A 27 -35.62 -44.97 -23.41
N LEU A 28 -34.85 -44.00 -22.92
CA LEU A 28 -33.91 -43.27 -23.76
C LEU A 28 -32.63 -44.12 -23.82
N ALA A 29 -32.35 -44.70 -24.97
CA ALA A 29 -31.08 -45.39 -25.23
C ALA A 29 -29.98 -44.34 -25.21
N LEU A 30 -29.28 -44.26 -24.08
CA LEU A 30 -28.13 -43.35 -23.90
C LEU A 30 -26.93 -44.00 -24.57
N LYS A 31 -26.58 -43.52 -25.77
CA LYS A 31 -25.27 -43.78 -26.37
C LYS A 31 -24.21 -43.07 -25.51
N ILE A 32 -23.50 -43.80 -24.69
CA ILE A 32 -22.35 -43.33 -23.92
C ILE A 32 -21.21 -43.08 -24.91
N ILE A 33 -21.01 -41.84 -25.33
CA ILE A 33 -19.77 -41.39 -25.95
C ILE A 33 -18.82 -41.10 -24.80
N PRO A 34 -17.65 -41.79 -24.70
CA PRO A 34 -16.67 -41.41 -23.68
C PRO A 34 -16.07 -40.07 -24.06
N LEU A 35 -16.55 -39.01 -23.45
CA LEU A 35 -15.87 -37.71 -23.46
C LEU A 35 -14.65 -37.85 -22.54
N LEU A 36 -13.49 -38.11 -23.15
CA LEU A 36 -12.19 -37.95 -22.50
C LEU A 36 -12.05 -36.47 -22.12
N PHE A 37 -12.49 -36.12 -20.91
CA PHE A 37 -12.08 -34.88 -20.27
C PHE A 37 -10.59 -35.00 -19.96
N ALA A 38 -9.74 -34.54 -20.89
CA ALA A 38 -8.37 -34.20 -20.58
C ALA A 38 -8.46 -33.02 -19.60
N TRP A 39 -8.41 -33.29 -18.30
CA TRP A 39 -8.07 -32.31 -17.30
C TRP A 39 -6.62 -31.89 -17.58
N GLY A 40 -6.48 -30.93 -18.44
CA GLY A 40 -5.27 -30.13 -18.52
C GLY A 40 -5.17 -29.41 -17.17
N ALA A 41 -4.39 -30.00 -16.24
CA ALA A 41 -3.87 -29.24 -15.12
C ALA A 41 -3.06 -28.10 -15.75
N ALA A 42 -3.68 -26.95 -15.91
CA ALA A 42 -2.95 -25.70 -16.08
C ALA A 42 -2.18 -25.51 -14.78
N THR A 43 -1.00 -26.13 -14.69
CA THR A 43 0.02 -25.69 -13.78
C THR A 43 0.32 -24.25 -14.21
N SER A 44 -0.31 -23.29 -13.58
CA SER A 44 0.22 -21.94 -13.54
C SER A 44 1.62 -22.09 -12.94
N LEU A 45 2.61 -22.22 -13.81
CA LEU A 45 3.99 -21.99 -13.46
C LEU A 45 3.96 -20.60 -12.84
N ALA A 46 4.06 -20.54 -11.51
CA ALA A 46 4.36 -19.29 -10.82
C ALA A 46 5.64 -18.80 -11.52
N ARG A 47 5.47 -17.80 -12.38
CA ARG A 47 6.58 -17.18 -13.08
C ARG A 47 7.48 -16.68 -11.97
N ALA A 48 8.67 -17.24 -11.84
CA ALA A 48 9.68 -16.74 -10.92
C ALA A 48 9.75 -15.23 -11.16
N ALA A 49 9.61 -14.43 -10.12
CA ALA A 49 9.64 -12.99 -10.27
C ALA A 49 10.90 -12.64 -11.07
N ASP A 50 10.75 -11.91 -12.17
CA ASP A 50 11.86 -11.53 -13.07
C ASP A 50 12.98 -10.79 -12.31
N CYS A 51 12.71 -10.35 -11.08
CA CYS A 51 13.58 -9.60 -10.21
C CYS A 51 13.28 -9.99 -8.74
N ASP A 52 14.21 -10.64 -8.09
CA ASP A 52 14.13 -10.98 -6.67
C ASP A 52 14.38 -9.75 -5.77
N ARG A 53 14.41 -9.96 -4.47
CA ARG A 53 14.59 -8.91 -3.49
C ARG A 53 15.87 -8.09 -3.68
N GLU A 54 16.99 -8.76 -3.91
CA GLU A 54 18.28 -8.09 -4.10
C GLU A 54 18.36 -7.38 -5.46
N CYS A 55 17.74 -7.95 -6.48
CA CYS A 55 17.55 -7.29 -7.77
C CYS A 55 16.75 -5.97 -7.60
N LEU A 56 15.62 -5.98 -6.89
CA LEU A 56 14.83 -4.77 -6.62
C LEU A 56 15.63 -3.73 -5.82
N ARG A 57 16.37 -4.15 -4.80
CA ARG A 57 17.29 -3.29 -4.02
C ARG A 57 18.37 -2.67 -4.92
N GLY A 58 18.89 -3.47 -5.84
CA GLY A 58 19.85 -3.04 -6.85
C GLY A 58 19.31 -1.91 -7.72
N PHE A 59 18.04 -1.97 -8.15
CA PHE A 59 17.40 -0.91 -8.93
C PHE A 59 17.26 0.40 -8.16
N LEU A 60 16.95 0.36 -6.86
CA LEU A 60 16.96 1.57 -6.02
C LEU A 60 18.35 2.21 -5.99
N THR A 61 19.40 1.41 -5.83
CA THR A 61 20.78 1.89 -5.84
C THR A 61 21.16 2.44 -7.22
N GLN A 62 20.78 1.72 -8.30
CA GLN A 62 21.00 2.17 -9.68
C GLN A 62 20.21 3.43 -10.05
N TYR A 63 19.17 3.78 -9.32
CA TYR A 63 18.48 5.06 -9.48
C TYR A 63 19.17 6.17 -8.67
N LEU A 64 19.45 5.93 -7.39
CA LEU A 64 19.96 6.94 -6.47
C LEU A 64 21.40 7.39 -6.84
N SER A 65 22.26 6.46 -7.25
CA SER A 65 23.66 6.80 -7.57
C SER A 65 23.78 7.68 -8.82
N PRO A 66 23.16 7.36 -9.96
CA PRO A 66 23.13 8.26 -11.11
C PRO A 66 22.42 9.59 -10.84
N MET A 67 21.38 9.61 -9.97
CA MET A 67 20.75 10.85 -9.56
C MET A 67 21.74 11.80 -8.89
N ALA A 68 22.55 11.31 -7.93
CA ALA A 68 23.57 12.10 -7.28
C ALA A 68 24.74 12.50 -8.23
N ALA A 69 24.92 11.76 -9.32
CA ALA A 69 25.90 12.06 -10.37
C ALA A 69 25.32 12.90 -11.53
N HIS A 70 24.04 13.28 -11.47
CA HIS A 70 23.32 14.01 -12.53
C HIS A 70 23.37 13.32 -13.90
N ASN A 71 23.36 11.98 -13.92
CA ASN A 71 23.47 11.16 -15.14
C ASN A 71 22.23 10.28 -15.35
N PRO A 72 21.11 10.83 -15.83
CA PRO A 72 19.89 10.08 -16.05
C PRO A 72 20.02 9.01 -17.15
N ASP A 73 20.97 9.16 -18.09
CA ASP A 73 21.19 8.24 -19.20
C ASP A 73 21.77 6.89 -18.73
N ALA A 74 22.30 6.82 -17.52
CA ALA A 74 22.79 5.58 -16.93
C ALA A 74 21.67 4.65 -16.42
N LEU A 75 20.40 5.10 -16.41
CA LEU A 75 19.29 4.31 -15.91
C LEU A 75 18.83 3.25 -16.92
N PRO A 76 18.54 2.01 -16.47
CA PRO A 76 17.94 0.98 -17.29
C PRO A 76 16.44 1.21 -17.48
N LEU A 77 16.06 2.18 -18.29
CA LEU A 77 14.67 2.58 -18.49
C LEU A 77 13.94 1.73 -19.52
N ALA A 78 12.65 1.51 -19.30
CA ALA A 78 11.72 1.07 -20.32
C ALA A 78 11.47 2.21 -21.33
N SER A 79 11.12 1.88 -22.57
CA SER A 79 10.89 2.87 -23.64
C SER A 79 9.73 3.86 -23.33
N ASN A 80 8.80 3.43 -22.49
CA ASN A 80 7.60 4.19 -22.07
C ASN A 80 7.63 4.55 -20.59
N VAL A 81 8.83 4.75 -20.01
CA VAL A 81 8.95 5.13 -18.60
C VAL A 81 8.18 6.41 -18.32
N ARG A 82 7.45 6.40 -17.21
CA ARG A 82 6.75 7.56 -16.69
C ARG A 82 7.39 8.03 -15.40
N PHE A 83 7.67 9.32 -15.29
CA PHE A 83 8.26 9.93 -14.09
C PHE A 83 7.38 11.04 -13.53
N THR A 84 7.09 10.98 -12.22
CA THR A 84 6.43 12.05 -11.49
C THR A 84 7.25 12.46 -10.26
N GLU A 85 7.33 13.75 -10.01
CA GLU A 85 7.80 14.35 -8.76
C GLU A 85 6.68 15.17 -8.16
N ASP A 86 6.37 14.95 -6.87
CA ASP A 86 5.27 15.64 -6.19
C ASP A 86 3.94 15.57 -6.97
N ALA A 87 3.61 14.37 -7.47
CA ALA A 87 2.43 14.05 -8.28
C ALA A 87 2.34 14.74 -9.66
N LYS A 88 3.34 15.53 -10.06
CA LYS A 88 3.42 16.13 -11.39
C LYS A 88 4.33 15.33 -12.28
N GLU A 89 3.89 15.06 -13.51
CA GLU A 89 4.76 14.46 -14.51
C GLU A 89 5.80 15.50 -14.96
N ILE A 90 7.06 15.09 -14.87
CA ILE A 90 8.20 15.90 -15.27
C ILE A 90 9.19 15.08 -16.09
N LYS A 91 10.09 15.74 -16.79
CA LYS A 91 11.14 15.06 -17.53
C LYS A 91 12.21 14.55 -16.57
N LEU A 92 12.68 13.32 -16.80
CA LEU A 92 13.81 12.78 -16.04
C LEU A 92 15.06 13.67 -16.23
N GLY A 93 15.74 13.92 -15.13
CA GLY A 93 16.82 14.92 -15.08
C GLY A 93 16.37 16.29 -14.60
N ASP A 94 15.05 16.54 -14.53
CA ASP A 94 14.48 17.77 -13.94
C ASP A 94 14.17 17.57 -12.44
N GLY A 95 13.66 18.63 -11.80
CA GLY A 95 13.29 18.59 -10.37
C GLY A 95 14.49 18.35 -9.46
N LEU A 96 14.37 17.41 -8.52
CA LEU A 96 15.44 17.07 -7.58
C LEU A 96 16.74 16.61 -8.28
N TRP A 97 16.63 15.96 -9.44
CA TRP A 97 17.77 15.50 -10.22
C TRP A 97 18.80 16.62 -10.56
N LYS A 98 18.35 17.87 -10.70
CA LYS A 98 19.23 19.00 -11.02
C LYS A 98 20.12 19.43 -9.88
N ASN A 99 19.67 19.20 -8.64
CA ASN A 99 20.27 19.87 -7.48
C ASN A 99 20.75 18.93 -6.40
N VAL A 100 20.35 17.64 -6.46
CA VAL A 100 20.82 16.65 -5.46
C VAL A 100 22.32 16.50 -5.54
N SER A 101 23.00 16.58 -4.40
CA SER A 101 24.46 16.53 -4.31
C SER A 101 24.99 15.27 -3.64
N LYS A 102 24.13 14.59 -2.83
CA LYS A 102 24.55 13.41 -2.08
C LYS A 102 23.36 12.57 -1.62
N ILE A 103 23.57 11.28 -1.48
CA ILE A 103 22.69 10.36 -0.78
C ILE A 103 23.22 10.18 0.64
N ALA A 104 22.41 10.48 1.66
CA ALA A 104 22.78 10.32 3.06
C ALA A 104 22.67 8.86 3.51
N THR A 105 23.00 8.61 4.79
CA THR A 105 23.05 7.26 5.35
C THR A 105 21.67 6.64 5.56
N TYR A 106 20.62 7.46 5.87
CA TYR A 106 19.29 6.95 6.08
C TYR A 106 18.66 6.48 4.76
N ARG A 107 18.30 5.20 4.72
CA ARG A 107 17.59 4.57 3.61
C ARG A 107 16.80 3.38 4.12
N GLN A 108 15.47 3.45 4.08
CA GLN A 108 14.56 2.36 4.40
C GLN A 108 13.94 1.82 3.11
N ASP A 109 14.38 0.66 2.67
CA ASP A 109 13.85 -0.01 1.48
C ASP A 109 12.61 -0.84 1.82
N ILE A 110 11.64 -0.86 0.90
CA ILE A 110 10.40 -1.64 0.95
C ILE A 110 10.28 -2.33 -0.42
N LEU A 111 10.41 -3.65 -0.43
CA LEU A 111 10.64 -4.42 -1.65
C LEU A 111 9.49 -5.41 -1.88
N ASP A 112 8.62 -5.09 -2.82
CA ASP A 112 7.46 -5.90 -3.23
C ASP A 112 7.84 -6.78 -4.43
N VAL A 113 8.40 -7.93 -4.16
CA VAL A 113 8.88 -8.87 -5.19
C VAL A 113 7.74 -9.33 -6.08
N ARG A 114 6.55 -9.58 -5.51
CA ARG A 114 5.39 -10.09 -6.25
C ARG A 114 4.89 -9.10 -7.31
N GLN A 115 4.97 -7.80 -7.04
CA GLN A 115 4.52 -6.75 -7.93
C GLN A 115 5.66 -6.06 -8.71
N GLY A 116 6.91 -6.46 -8.46
CA GLY A 116 8.07 -5.79 -9.05
C GLY A 116 8.18 -4.33 -8.62
N MET A 117 7.78 -4.01 -7.37
CA MET A 117 7.86 -2.65 -6.84
C MET A 117 9.02 -2.52 -5.88
N ALA A 118 9.84 -1.50 -6.08
CA ALA A 118 10.89 -1.12 -5.16
C ALA A 118 10.63 0.31 -4.66
N ALA A 119 10.45 0.47 -3.36
CA ALA A 119 10.27 1.78 -2.76
C ALA A 119 11.32 2.05 -1.67
N SER A 120 11.61 3.31 -1.43
CA SER A 120 12.52 3.73 -0.37
C SER A 120 12.13 5.07 0.22
N GLN A 121 12.20 5.17 1.53
CA GLN A 121 12.28 6.44 2.24
C GLN A 121 13.78 6.71 2.46
N VAL A 122 14.28 7.82 1.93
CA VAL A 122 15.72 8.11 1.92
C VAL A 122 15.98 9.58 2.21
N ILE A 123 17.08 9.87 2.89
CA ILE A 123 17.57 11.24 3.06
C ILE A 123 18.59 11.52 1.95
N VAL A 124 18.40 12.65 1.28
CA VAL A 124 19.33 13.16 0.27
C VAL A 124 19.74 14.58 0.61
N GLU A 125 20.80 15.10 -0.01
CA GLU A 125 21.23 16.49 0.18
C GLU A 125 21.09 17.27 -1.12
N GLU A 126 20.55 18.50 -1.04
CA GLU A 126 20.51 19.48 -2.11
C GLU A 126 21.37 20.67 -1.70
N ALA A 127 22.49 20.90 -2.37
CA ALA A 127 23.49 21.90 -2.02
C ALA A 127 23.92 21.84 -0.51
N GLY A 128 24.11 20.66 0.03
CA GLY A 128 24.50 20.43 1.43
C GLY A 128 23.34 20.49 2.44
N THR A 129 22.12 20.79 2.00
CA THR A 129 20.92 20.80 2.85
C THR A 129 20.20 19.45 2.78
N PRO A 130 20.03 18.74 3.90
CA PRO A 130 19.36 17.46 3.90
C PRO A 130 17.84 17.60 3.70
N MET A 131 17.26 16.68 2.93
CA MET A 131 15.82 16.62 2.67
C MET A 131 15.33 15.17 2.61
N MET A 132 14.03 14.99 2.76
CA MET A 132 13.37 13.70 2.72
C MET A 132 12.88 13.41 1.30
N LEU A 133 13.27 12.26 0.77
CA LEU A 133 12.82 11.74 -0.51
C LEU A 133 12.07 10.44 -0.29
N VAL A 134 10.87 10.32 -0.84
CA VAL A 134 10.24 9.04 -1.12
C VAL A 134 10.47 8.71 -2.58
N LEU A 135 10.95 7.51 -2.85
CA LEU A 135 11.16 6.97 -4.18
C LEU A 135 10.36 5.68 -4.33
N ARG A 136 9.57 5.55 -5.38
CA ARG A 136 8.92 4.31 -5.80
C ARG A 136 9.27 4.03 -7.26
N LEU A 137 9.75 2.83 -7.52
CA LEU A 137 10.05 2.31 -8.85
C LEU A 137 9.16 1.11 -9.15
N ARG A 138 8.71 0.97 -10.38
CA ARG A 138 8.19 -0.28 -10.92
C ARG A 138 9.22 -0.89 -11.86
N ILE A 139 9.54 -2.13 -11.60
CA ILE A 139 10.48 -2.92 -12.39
C ILE A 139 9.69 -3.94 -13.19
N ALA A 140 9.85 -3.89 -14.51
CA ALA A 140 9.27 -4.85 -15.44
C ALA A 140 10.35 -5.20 -16.47
N ASP A 141 10.52 -6.48 -16.78
CA ASP A 141 11.52 -6.98 -17.73
C ASP A 141 12.94 -6.42 -17.45
N LYS A 142 13.31 -6.34 -16.16
CA LYS A 142 14.58 -5.78 -15.68
C LYS A 142 14.83 -4.33 -16.12
N ARG A 143 13.76 -3.54 -16.27
CA ARG A 143 13.81 -2.12 -16.62
C ARG A 143 12.88 -1.33 -15.70
N ILE A 144 13.22 -0.08 -15.46
CA ILE A 144 12.38 0.87 -14.70
C ILE A 144 11.28 1.36 -15.65
N SER A 145 10.03 1.01 -15.36
CA SER A 145 8.86 1.43 -16.13
C SER A 145 8.08 2.58 -15.49
N GLU A 146 8.20 2.73 -14.16
CA GLU A 146 7.57 3.83 -13.42
C GLU A 146 8.55 4.39 -12.39
N ILE A 147 8.54 5.72 -12.27
CA ILE A 147 9.29 6.45 -11.24
C ILE A 147 8.33 7.45 -10.58
N GLU A 148 8.13 7.32 -9.28
CA GLU A 148 7.31 8.24 -8.51
C GLU A 148 8.11 8.73 -7.31
N THR A 149 8.22 10.06 -7.16
CA THR A 149 8.96 10.68 -6.07
C THR A 149 8.11 11.73 -5.35
N GLN A 150 8.38 11.89 -4.05
CA GLN A 150 7.92 13.03 -3.24
C GLN A 150 9.11 13.60 -2.48
N VAL A 151 9.28 14.92 -2.54
CA VAL A 151 10.41 15.61 -1.92
C VAL A 151 9.90 16.60 -0.87
N THR A 152 10.33 16.41 0.39
CA THR A 152 10.04 17.33 1.50
C THR A 152 11.32 18.00 1.94
N ARG A 153 11.41 19.31 1.70
CA ARG A 153 12.66 20.08 1.86
C ARG A 153 12.82 20.70 3.22
N ASN A 154 11.72 21.06 3.86
CA ASN A 154 11.76 21.83 5.10
C ASN A 154 10.41 21.75 5.84
N ARG A 155 10.32 22.48 6.96
CA ARG A 155 9.11 22.53 7.79
C ARG A 155 7.90 23.13 7.09
N SER A 156 8.08 24.09 6.20
CA SER A 156 6.95 24.67 5.44
C SER A 156 6.32 23.63 4.52
N ASP A 157 7.14 22.76 3.92
CA ASP A 157 6.64 21.66 3.09
C ASP A 157 5.89 20.60 3.91
N GLY A 158 6.46 20.19 5.05
CA GLY A 158 6.02 19.02 5.78
C GLY A 158 5.12 19.29 6.99
N ALA A 159 4.94 20.56 7.38
CA ALA A 159 4.35 21.01 8.65
C ALA A 159 5.11 20.52 9.91
N ILE A 160 5.78 19.36 9.82
CA ILE A 160 6.74 18.81 10.79
C ILE A 160 7.99 18.45 9.99
N PHE A 161 9.17 18.73 10.56
CA PHE A 161 10.43 18.41 9.91
C PHE A 161 11.54 18.36 10.97
N ASN A 162 11.97 17.15 11.30
CA ASN A 162 13.03 16.87 12.26
C ASN A 162 14.03 15.88 11.67
N ILE A 163 14.63 16.27 10.55
CA ILE A 163 15.49 15.38 9.75
C ILE A 163 16.73 14.93 10.51
N ASN A 164 17.23 15.75 11.45
CA ASN A 164 18.40 15.42 12.25
C ASN A 164 18.16 14.27 13.24
N ALA A 165 16.90 13.94 13.55
CA ALA A 165 16.56 12.80 14.37
C ALA A 165 16.55 11.48 13.60
N ILE A 166 16.64 11.52 12.27
CA ILE A 166 16.62 10.35 11.39
C ILE A 166 18.01 10.13 10.80
N GLN A 167 18.84 9.34 11.47
CA GLN A 167 20.19 9.03 11.00
C GLN A 167 20.29 7.65 10.35
N THR A 168 19.53 6.70 10.87
CA THR A 168 19.44 5.32 10.38
C THR A 168 17.99 4.84 10.47
N PRO A 169 17.59 3.90 9.62
CA PRO A 169 16.27 3.26 9.73
C PRO A 169 16.05 2.65 11.12
N SER A 170 14.82 2.67 11.59
CA SER A 170 14.48 2.12 12.90
C SER A 170 14.74 0.62 12.97
N ARG A 171 15.06 0.13 14.17
CA ARG A 171 15.17 -1.30 14.42
C ARG A 171 13.83 -2.01 14.16
N ALA A 172 12.71 -1.38 14.49
CA ALA A 172 11.39 -1.95 14.29
C ALA A 172 11.12 -2.24 12.80
N MET A 173 11.42 -1.27 11.91
CA MET A 173 11.22 -1.46 10.47
C MET A 173 12.12 -2.55 9.88
N ASN A 174 13.33 -2.70 10.39
CA ASN A 174 14.30 -3.69 9.88
C ASN A 174 14.24 -5.06 10.58
N LEU A 175 13.40 -5.22 11.60
CA LEU A 175 13.14 -6.51 12.20
C LEU A 175 12.53 -7.44 11.15
N VAL A 176 13.13 -8.61 10.94
CA VAL A 176 12.53 -9.70 10.18
C VAL A 176 11.65 -10.50 11.14
N PRO A 177 10.31 -10.49 10.99
CA PRO A 177 9.44 -11.29 11.85
C PRO A 177 9.67 -12.79 11.62
N GLU A 178 9.39 -13.60 12.63
CA GLU A 178 9.34 -15.03 12.43
C GLU A 178 8.31 -15.40 11.36
N ARG A 179 8.59 -16.40 10.55
CA ARG A 179 7.72 -16.81 9.43
C ARG A 179 6.28 -17.10 9.89
N ALA A 180 6.09 -17.65 11.07
CA ALA A 180 4.78 -17.94 11.64
C ALA A 180 3.99 -16.67 12.06
N GLN A 181 4.67 -15.54 12.21
CA GLN A 181 4.07 -14.24 12.54
C GLN A 181 3.74 -13.39 11.32
N LEU A 182 4.29 -13.72 10.14
CA LEU A 182 4.00 -12.97 8.92
C LEU A 182 2.54 -13.16 8.52
N ASN A 183 1.87 -12.05 8.27
CA ASN A 183 0.53 -12.07 7.69
C ASN A 183 0.61 -12.34 6.18
N SER A 184 -0.46 -12.89 5.61
CA SER A 184 -0.59 -12.88 4.15
C SER A 184 -0.58 -11.45 3.62
N ARG A 185 -0.24 -11.27 2.35
CA ARG A 185 -0.23 -9.96 1.68
C ARG A 185 -1.54 -9.21 1.86
N GLU A 186 -2.64 -9.92 1.64
CA GLU A 186 -4.00 -9.39 1.71
C GLU A 186 -4.38 -8.99 3.14
N GLU A 187 -4.01 -9.81 4.13
CA GLU A 187 -4.23 -9.49 5.55
C GLU A 187 -3.38 -8.30 5.99
N ALA A 188 -2.09 -8.28 5.66
CA ALA A 188 -1.20 -7.17 5.99
C ALA A 188 -1.72 -5.85 5.41
N ALA A 189 -2.14 -5.85 4.13
CA ALA A 189 -2.73 -4.67 3.50
C ALA A 189 -4.04 -4.24 4.16
N LYS A 190 -4.91 -5.20 4.55
CA LYS A 190 -6.16 -4.92 5.28
C LYS A 190 -5.88 -4.32 6.66
N ILE A 191 -4.92 -4.88 7.39
CA ILE A 191 -4.50 -4.36 8.70
C ILE A 191 -3.97 -2.94 8.57
N ALA A 192 -3.07 -2.67 7.62
CA ALA A 192 -2.55 -1.32 7.39
C ALA A 192 -3.68 -0.33 7.02
N GLN A 193 -4.67 -0.76 6.24
CA GLN A 193 -5.81 0.10 5.85
C GLN A 193 -6.81 0.37 6.97
N SER A 194 -6.74 -0.32 8.12
CA SER A 194 -7.51 0.06 9.31
C SER A 194 -7.08 1.43 9.85
N TYR A 195 -5.84 1.83 9.60
CA TYR A 195 -5.32 3.14 9.99
C TYR A 195 -6.02 4.29 9.24
N PRO A 196 -6.03 4.38 7.90
CA PRO A 196 -6.81 5.41 7.22
C PRO A 196 -8.32 5.31 7.47
N ALA A 197 -8.87 4.13 7.77
CA ALA A 197 -10.25 3.98 8.20
C ALA A 197 -10.49 4.71 9.54
N GLY A 198 -9.58 4.59 10.51
CA GLY A 198 -9.61 5.35 11.76
C GLY A 198 -9.48 6.85 11.56
N LEU A 199 -8.58 7.30 10.68
CA LEU A 199 -8.47 8.71 10.29
C LEU A 199 -9.76 9.24 9.67
N LYS A 200 -10.45 8.43 8.87
CA LYS A 200 -11.71 8.82 8.21
C LYS A 200 -12.82 9.12 9.21
N VAL A 201 -12.94 8.35 10.28
CA VAL A 201 -13.95 8.57 11.35
C VAL A 201 -13.44 9.44 12.49
N GLY A 202 -12.13 9.62 12.62
CA GLY A 202 -11.49 10.42 13.69
C GLY A 202 -11.18 9.60 14.95
N SER A 203 -11.16 8.27 14.88
CA SER A 203 -10.92 7.38 16.01
C SER A 203 -10.39 6.03 15.60
N PHE A 204 -9.24 5.64 16.13
CA PHE A 204 -8.70 4.29 15.93
C PHE A 204 -9.40 3.25 16.84
N VAL A 205 -9.99 3.70 17.94
CA VAL A 205 -10.78 2.83 18.84
C VAL A 205 -12.08 2.41 18.15
N GLU A 206 -12.78 3.35 17.48
CA GLU A 206 -14.06 3.08 16.82
C GLU A 206 -13.94 2.03 15.70
N VAL A 207 -12.83 1.99 14.98
CA VAL A 207 -12.57 1.01 13.91
C VAL A 207 -11.81 -0.22 14.42
N ASP A 208 -11.53 -0.28 15.71
CA ASP A 208 -10.73 -1.32 16.35
C ASP A 208 -9.40 -1.60 15.63
N ALA A 209 -8.67 -0.55 15.26
CA ALA A 209 -7.38 -0.69 14.60
C ALA A 209 -6.41 -1.52 15.47
N PRO A 210 -5.83 -2.60 14.92
CA PRO A 210 -5.09 -3.59 15.71
C PRO A 210 -3.63 -3.15 15.94
N PHE A 211 -3.41 -2.16 16.79
CA PHE A 211 -2.06 -1.75 17.20
C PHE A 211 -1.48 -2.67 18.27
N ALA A 212 -0.19 -2.98 18.17
CA ALA A 212 0.56 -3.58 19.25
C ALA A 212 0.64 -2.61 20.45
N PRO A 213 0.79 -3.12 21.68
CA PRO A 213 0.80 -2.27 22.89
C PRO A 213 1.89 -1.19 22.89
N ASP A 214 3.02 -1.46 22.26
CA ASP A 214 4.18 -0.58 22.14
C ASP A 214 4.31 0.08 20.76
N ALA A 215 3.24 0.02 19.97
CA ALA A 215 3.22 0.64 18.65
C ALA A 215 3.48 2.15 18.72
N TYR A 216 4.27 2.65 17.78
CA TYR A 216 4.59 4.07 17.68
C TYR A 216 4.32 4.63 16.28
N ARG A 217 4.23 5.95 16.19
CA ARG A 217 4.17 6.69 14.93
C ARG A 217 5.24 7.77 14.87
N LEU A 218 6.08 7.69 13.83
CA LEU A 218 7.08 8.67 13.47
C LEU A 218 6.66 9.39 12.19
N GLU A 219 6.65 10.72 12.17
CA GLU A 219 6.34 11.52 10.99
C GLU A 219 7.46 12.55 10.76
N ASN A 220 8.06 12.57 9.59
CA ASN A 220 9.17 13.47 9.24
C ASN A 220 10.19 13.64 10.38
N GLY A 221 10.59 12.52 11.02
CA GLY A 221 11.58 12.48 12.09
C GLY A 221 11.09 12.85 13.48
N SER A 222 9.80 13.09 13.69
CA SER A 222 9.22 13.38 15.00
C SER A 222 8.31 12.25 15.46
N ILE A 223 8.48 11.78 16.70
CA ILE A 223 7.56 10.81 17.30
C ILE A 223 6.24 11.52 17.60
N MET A 224 5.17 11.07 16.94
CA MET A 224 3.85 11.68 16.99
C MET A 224 2.87 10.90 17.84
N ALA A 225 3.15 9.62 18.12
CA ALA A 225 2.38 8.79 19.04
C ALA A 225 3.19 7.57 19.50
N GLY A 226 2.78 6.98 20.63
CA GLY A 226 3.40 5.81 21.24
C GLY A 226 4.61 6.14 22.12
N PRO A 227 5.42 5.14 22.46
CA PRO A 227 6.59 5.30 23.31
C PRO A 227 7.55 6.38 22.78
N GLY A 228 7.96 7.28 23.66
CA GLY A 228 8.84 8.42 23.31
C GLY A 228 8.11 9.67 22.83
N CYS A 229 6.79 9.64 22.70
CA CYS A 229 6.01 10.85 22.43
C CYS A 229 5.95 11.76 23.66
N SER A 230 6.29 13.04 23.50
CA SER A 230 6.41 14.00 24.61
C SER A 230 5.21 14.92 24.77
N ARG A 231 4.17 14.76 23.92
CA ARG A 231 2.96 15.58 23.99
C ARG A 231 1.90 14.89 24.84
N PRO A 232 1.10 15.63 25.64
CA PRO A 232 0.01 15.01 26.39
C PRO A 232 -0.97 14.24 25.51
N GLY A 233 -1.33 13.01 25.92
CA GLY A 233 -2.32 12.18 25.25
C GLY A 233 -1.84 11.47 23.97
N CYS A 234 -0.53 11.48 23.71
CA CYS A 234 0.05 10.77 22.55
C CYS A 234 0.77 9.47 22.93
N GLU A 235 0.77 9.07 24.20
CA GLU A 235 1.52 7.92 24.72
C GLU A 235 1.00 6.59 24.15
N ASN A 236 -0.25 6.58 23.69
CA ASN A 236 -0.87 5.41 23.06
C ASN A 236 -1.47 5.79 21.70
N ILE A 237 -0.95 5.17 20.64
CA ILE A 237 -1.39 5.46 19.27
C ILE A 237 -2.88 5.17 19.05
N LYS A 238 -3.43 4.11 19.66
CA LYS A 238 -4.84 3.73 19.50
C LYS A 238 -5.79 4.71 20.18
N ALA A 239 -5.41 5.21 21.36
CA ALA A 239 -6.28 6.05 22.20
C ALA A 239 -6.12 7.56 21.97
N GLN A 240 -5.13 7.98 21.17
CA GLN A 240 -4.88 9.41 20.91
C GLN A 240 -6.04 10.08 20.17
N SER A 241 -6.24 11.37 20.42
CA SER A 241 -7.12 12.20 19.60
C SER A 241 -6.49 12.47 18.25
N ILE A 242 -7.24 12.25 17.18
CA ILE A 242 -6.81 12.48 15.80
C ILE A 242 -7.80 13.38 15.06
N ILE A 243 -7.28 14.15 14.12
CA ILE A 243 -8.11 14.98 13.24
C ILE A 243 -8.89 14.03 12.31
N LYS A 244 -10.20 14.30 12.16
CA LYS A 244 -11.05 13.57 11.24
C LYS A 244 -10.79 13.97 9.80
N HIS A 245 -10.53 12.97 8.94
CA HIS A 245 -10.23 13.15 7.51
C HIS A 245 -11.26 12.39 6.64
N PRO A 246 -12.50 12.88 6.50
CA PRO A 246 -13.59 12.14 5.83
C PRO A 246 -13.32 11.89 4.35
N ALA A 247 -12.52 12.75 3.70
CA ALA A 247 -12.17 12.66 2.28
C ALA A 247 -10.84 11.94 2.01
N ILE A 248 -10.27 11.25 3.03
CA ILE A 248 -9.00 10.53 2.84
C ILE A 248 -9.11 9.48 1.74
N THR A 249 -8.14 9.48 0.84
CA THR A 249 -7.96 8.45 -0.19
C THR A 249 -6.63 7.74 0.01
N THR A 250 -6.57 6.46 -0.38
CA THR A 250 -5.41 5.62 -0.14
C THR A 250 -5.08 4.74 -1.34
N ARG A 251 -3.79 4.47 -1.53
CA ARG A 251 -3.28 3.48 -2.48
C ARG A 251 -2.22 2.63 -1.78
N VAL A 252 -2.32 1.31 -1.89
CA VAL A 252 -1.23 0.39 -1.50
C VAL A 252 -0.15 0.53 -2.57
N ALA A 253 1.00 1.06 -2.19
CA ALA A 253 2.10 1.34 -3.11
C ALA A 253 3.11 0.18 -3.19
N ALA A 254 3.31 -0.55 -2.09
CA ALA A 254 4.13 -1.76 -2.03
C ALA A 254 3.78 -2.58 -0.80
N VAL A 255 4.02 -3.90 -0.87
CA VAL A 255 3.94 -4.82 0.27
C VAL A 255 5.21 -5.67 0.31
N ASP A 256 6.03 -5.43 1.30
CA ASP A 256 7.22 -6.23 1.58
C ASP A 256 6.83 -7.42 2.46
N GLU A 257 6.58 -8.56 1.83
CA GLU A 257 6.07 -9.77 2.50
C GLU A 257 7.12 -10.42 3.42
N GLU A 258 8.42 -10.13 3.25
CA GLU A 258 9.50 -10.65 4.10
C GLU A 258 9.66 -9.84 5.39
N LEU A 259 9.61 -8.51 5.27
CA LEU A 259 9.71 -7.63 6.43
C LEU A 259 8.35 -7.35 7.08
N GLY A 260 7.23 -7.77 6.47
CA GLY A 260 5.90 -7.41 6.93
C GLY A 260 5.68 -5.89 6.88
N ILE A 261 6.08 -5.23 5.81
CA ILE A 261 5.89 -3.78 5.65
C ILE A 261 4.89 -3.51 4.55
N VAL A 262 3.87 -2.71 4.85
CA VAL A 262 2.92 -2.17 3.87
C VAL A 262 3.18 -0.69 3.70
N LEU A 263 3.46 -0.24 2.48
CA LEU A 263 3.59 1.17 2.15
C LEU A 263 2.28 1.69 1.56
N LEU A 264 1.67 2.65 2.23
CA LEU A 264 0.51 3.38 1.72
C LEU A 264 0.92 4.77 1.24
N ARG A 265 0.37 5.18 0.10
CA ARG A 265 0.31 6.59 -0.29
C ARG A 265 -1.09 7.09 0.00
N MET A 266 -1.19 8.17 0.78
CA MET A 266 -2.47 8.71 1.23
C MET A 266 -2.57 10.20 0.89
N ASN A 267 -3.79 10.65 0.55
CA ASN A 267 -4.18 12.05 0.50
C ASN A 267 -5.26 12.25 1.58
N PHE A 268 -4.96 13.06 2.57
CA PHE A 268 -5.83 13.27 3.74
C PHE A 268 -7.06 14.14 3.42
N GLY A 269 -7.10 14.73 2.21
CA GLY A 269 -8.15 15.67 1.82
C GLY A 269 -8.03 17.03 2.49
N ASP A 270 -8.81 17.98 2.01
CA ASP A 270 -8.87 19.32 2.58
C ASP A 270 -9.78 19.33 3.81
N THR A 271 -9.18 19.51 4.98
CA THR A 271 -9.90 19.72 6.27
C THR A 271 -9.71 21.15 6.79
N GLY A 272 -9.04 22.01 6.00
CA GLY A 272 -8.57 23.32 6.48
C GLY A 272 -7.36 23.27 7.43
N SER A 273 -7.01 22.08 7.95
CA SER A 273 -5.93 21.93 8.95
C SER A 273 -4.53 22.23 8.39
N TYR A 274 -4.37 22.19 7.09
CA TYR A 274 -3.09 22.42 6.38
C TYR A 274 -3.14 23.67 5.49
N GLY A 275 -4.09 24.57 5.75
CA GLY A 275 -4.42 25.73 4.91
C GLY A 275 -5.51 25.38 3.89
N GLN A 276 -6.35 26.37 3.58
CA GLN A 276 -7.46 26.19 2.64
C GLN A 276 -6.99 25.69 1.27
N GLY A 277 -7.64 24.68 0.72
CA GLY A 277 -7.29 24.09 -0.58
C GLY A 277 -6.08 23.15 -0.53
N ASN A 278 -5.49 22.90 0.65
CA ASN A 278 -4.35 22.02 0.84
C ASN A 278 -4.73 20.74 1.61
N ALA A 279 -3.97 19.70 1.34
CA ALA A 279 -4.05 18.43 2.06
C ALA A 279 -2.64 17.95 2.45
N LEU A 280 -2.60 17.10 3.45
CA LEU A 280 -1.41 16.34 3.77
C LEU A 280 -1.33 15.12 2.84
N ILE A 281 -0.25 15.02 2.09
CA ILE A 281 0.09 13.85 1.29
C ILE A 281 1.16 13.06 2.02
N VAL A 282 0.88 11.79 2.26
CA VAL A 282 1.70 10.95 3.15
C VAL A 282 2.10 9.66 2.44
N TRP A 283 3.36 9.32 2.52
CA TRP A 283 3.89 8.00 2.25
C TRP A 283 4.22 7.35 3.58
N GLU A 284 3.42 6.40 3.98
CA GLU A 284 3.44 5.84 5.32
C GLU A 284 3.70 4.34 5.26
N ALA A 285 4.80 3.91 5.88
CA ALA A 285 5.21 2.54 6.02
C ALA A 285 4.65 1.97 7.33
N PHE A 286 3.89 0.88 7.22
CA PHE A 286 3.29 0.16 8.34
C PHE A 286 4.04 -1.13 8.56
N LYS A 287 4.61 -1.33 9.74
CA LYS A 287 5.18 -2.60 10.17
C LYS A 287 4.06 -3.50 10.69
N VAL A 288 3.75 -4.58 9.97
CA VAL A 288 2.59 -5.45 10.24
C VAL A 288 3.05 -6.91 10.36
N TYR A 289 2.85 -7.49 11.52
CA TYR A 289 3.02 -8.93 11.76
C TYR A 289 2.20 -9.37 12.98
N GLY A 290 1.94 -10.66 13.14
CA GLY A 290 1.15 -11.20 14.25
C GLY A 290 -0.28 -10.60 14.32
N GLY A 291 -0.83 -10.16 13.20
CA GLY A 291 -2.15 -9.53 13.15
C GLY A 291 -2.18 -8.07 13.65
N GLN A 292 -1.03 -7.43 13.90
CA GLN A 292 -0.96 -6.11 14.53
C GLN A 292 -0.04 -5.14 13.79
N ILE A 293 -0.29 -3.83 13.97
CA ILE A 293 0.58 -2.74 13.54
C ILE A 293 1.55 -2.43 14.69
N HIS A 294 2.85 -2.59 14.46
CA HIS A 294 3.91 -2.36 15.44
C HIS A 294 4.59 -1.01 15.30
N ALA A 295 4.69 -0.50 14.09
CA ALA A 295 5.28 0.80 13.81
C ALA A 295 4.62 1.45 12.59
N VAL A 296 4.60 2.77 12.60
CA VAL A 296 4.11 3.61 11.51
C VAL A 296 5.15 4.69 11.27
N GLU A 297 5.79 4.70 10.09
CA GLU A 297 6.82 5.68 9.75
C GLU A 297 6.47 6.40 8.44
N ALA A 298 6.36 7.71 8.52
CA ALA A 298 5.84 8.52 7.43
C ALA A 298 6.83 9.61 6.98
N PHE A 299 6.95 9.74 5.65
CA PHE A 299 7.40 10.97 5.02
C PHE A 299 6.17 11.67 4.42
N ARG A 300 5.97 12.94 4.79
CA ARG A 300 4.76 13.68 4.48
C ARG A 300 5.06 15.06 3.94
N LYS A 301 4.15 15.55 3.09
CA LYS A 301 4.21 16.88 2.47
C LYS A 301 2.82 17.50 2.38
N VAL A 302 2.74 18.81 2.57
CA VAL A 302 1.52 19.59 2.29
C VAL A 302 1.50 19.94 0.81
N MET A 303 0.40 19.61 0.14
CA MET A 303 0.23 19.83 -1.30
C MET A 303 -1.21 20.28 -1.58
N PRO A 304 -1.54 20.84 -2.75
CA PRO A 304 -2.92 21.12 -3.14
C PRO A 304 -3.80 19.84 -3.03
N ALA A 305 -4.93 19.93 -2.35
CA ALA A 305 -5.84 18.81 -2.14
C ALA A 305 -6.41 18.24 -3.44
N SER A 306 -6.55 19.09 -4.46
CA SER A 306 -6.99 18.74 -5.81
C SER A 306 -5.97 17.92 -6.60
N MET A 307 -4.72 17.86 -6.10
CA MET A 307 -3.67 17.09 -6.76
C MET A 307 -3.84 15.61 -6.44
N GLY A 308 -4.20 14.82 -7.42
CA GLY A 308 -4.29 13.36 -7.34
C GLY A 308 -2.95 12.70 -7.02
N SER A 309 -2.89 11.39 -7.16
CA SER A 309 -1.63 10.67 -6.98
C SER A 309 -0.66 10.87 -8.15
N GLY A 310 -1.19 11.27 -9.28
CA GLY A 310 -0.48 11.22 -10.55
C GLY A 310 -0.42 9.79 -11.13
N TRP A 311 -1.01 8.80 -10.44
CA TRP A 311 -0.95 7.36 -10.77
C TRP A 311 -2.31 6.67 -10.60
N ASP A 312 -3.39 7.42 -10.71
CA ASP A 312 -4.77 6.94 -10.68
C ASP A 312 -5.22 6.43 -12.04
#